data_e20be882d6ad0ec852179e3f6d849f92
#
_entry.id   e20be882d6ad0ec852179e3f6d849f92
#
_cell.length_a   1.000
_cell.length_b   1.000
_cell.length_c   1.000
_cell.angle_alpha   90.00
_cell.angle_beta   90.00
_cell.angle_gamma   90.00
#
_symmetry.space_group_name_H-M   'P 1'
#
loop_
_entity.id
_entity.type
_entity.pdbx_description
1 polymer ?
#
loop_
_entity_poly.entity_id
_entity_poly.type
_entity_poly.pdbx_seq_one_letter_code
_entity_poly.pdbx_strand_id
1 'polypeptide(L)'
;KSAPNVVIVLLDDVGFGTCSTFGGPVPTPALDRVAKEGLRFNQFHTTALCSPTRAAMLTGRNHHAVHMGGIAEGGSAFPGYDCIIPREAASVAEVLKHSGYSTAAFGKWHLTPLREQSLTGPFDHWPMGLGFERFYGILSAEASQYEPPMFDQTTPVIPYEHNERYHMTEDIADHAIEWMRLQRSSNPHRPFFTYFATGAMHCPHHVWPEWADKFKGQFDDGWDALRERIYERQLKLGVIPKGTVLTPRPAEIPSWSDYPDKYKPAARRLMEVFAXX
;
A
#
# COMPACT_ATOMS: atom_id res chain seq x y z
N LYS A 1 -9.86 -23.99 19.81
CA LYS A 1 -8.71 -23.35 19.13
C LYS A 1 -8.83 -21.85 19.28
N SER A 2 -7.73 -21.18 19.61
CA SER A 2 -7.71 -19.72 19.66
C SER A 2 -7.80 -19.17 18.25
N ALA A 3 -8.44 -18.00 18.09
CA ALA A 3 -8.52 -17.32 16.80
C ALA A 3 -7.12 -16.82 16.40
N PRO A 4 -6.77 -16.83 15.12
CA PRO A 4 -5.44 -16.40 14.69
C PRO A 4 -5.28 -14.88 14.71
N ASN A 5 -4.04 -14.44 14.88
CA ASN A 5 -3.71 -13.05 14.56
C ASN A 5 -3.78 -12.84 13.05
N VAL A 6 -4.14 -11.65 12.63
CA VAL A 6 -4.24 -11.30 11.20
C VAL A 6 -3.45 -10.03 10.95
N VAL A 7 -2.58 -10.07 9.94
CA VAL A 7 -1.84 -8.89 9.47
C VAL A 7 -2.08 -8.74 7.97
N ILE A 8 -2.59 -7.59 7.56
CA ILE A 8 -2.68 -7.23 6.15
C ILE A 8 -1.54 -6.25 5.87
N VAL A 9 -0.72 -6.57 4.88
CA VAL A 9 0.30 -5.65 4.38
C VAL A 9 -0.13 -5.20 2.99
N LEU A 10 -0.45 -3.92 2.86
CA LEU A 10 -0.92 -3.35 1.59
C LEU A 10 0.14 -2.39 1.07
N LEU A 11 0.70 -2.69 -0.09
CA LEU A 11 1.67 -1.83 -0.75
C LEU A 11 0.94 -0.94 -1.75
N ASP A 12 1.28 0.34 -1.77
CA ASP A 12 0.61 1.32 -2.63
C ASP A 12 1.30 1.42 -3.99
N ASP A 13 0.54 1.34 -5.07
CA ASP A 13 1.04 1.45 -6.45
C ASP A 13 2.13 0.42 -6.80
N VAL A 14 2.03 -0.78 -6.24
CA VAL A 14 2.96 -1.86 -6.54
C VAL A 14 2.25 -2.91 -7.39
N GLY A 15 2.72 -3.07 -8.61
CA GLY A 15 2.10 -3.99 -9.57
C GLY A 15 2.53 -5.44 -9.41
N PHE A 16 1.79 -6.32 -10.08
CA PHE A 16 1.99 -7.78 -10.05
C PHE A 16 3.43 -8.17 -10.39
N GLY A 17 4.05 -7.45 -11.33
CA GLY A 17 5.41 -7.77 -11.80
C GLY A 17 6.52 -7.02 -11.07
N THR A 18 6.30 -6.47 -9.88
CA THR A 18 7.31 -5.68 -9.18
C THR A 18 8.14 -6.54 -8.22
N CYS A 19 7.48 -7.29 -7.34
CA CYS A 19 8.17 -8.07 -6.30
C CYS A 19 8.73 -9.38 -6.85
N SER A 20 9.89 -9.79 -6.33
CA SER A 20 10.51 -11.07 -6.71
C SER A 20 9.57 -12.25 -6.51
N THR A 21 8.68 -12.17 -5.55
CA THR A 21 7.69 -13.20 -5.25
C THR A 21 6.85 -13.56 -6.48
N PHE A 22 6.64 -12.61 -7.38
CA PHE A 22 5.87 -12.81 -8.61
C PHE A 22 6.71 -12.56 -9.87
N GLY A 23 8.03 -12.72 -9.76
CA GLY A 23 8.92 -12.63 -10.92
C GLY A 23 9.49 -11.25 -11.21
N GLY A 24 9.20 -10.28 -10.35
CA GLY A 24 9.67 -8.92 -10.53
C GLY A 24 11.16 -8.71 -10.22
N PRO A 25 11.67 -7.52 -10.54
CA PRO A 25 13.10 -7.23 -10.35
C PRO A 25 13.47 -6.87 -8.92
N VAL A 26 12.50 -6.61 -8.04
CA VAL A 26 12.78 -6.12 -6.70
C VAL A 26 12.80 -7.28 -5.71
N PRO A 27 13.96 -7.59 -5.11
CA PRO A 27 14.02 -8.65 -4.10
C PRO A 27 13.14 -8.31 -2.89
N THR A 28 12.20 -9.19 -2.57
CA THR A 28 11.31 -9.03 -1.43
C THR A 28 11.37 -10.29 -0.56
N PRO A 29 12.50 -10.49 0.15
CA PRO A 29 12.75 -11.76 0.83
C PRO A 29 11.71 -12.13 1.89
N ALA A 30 11.13 -11.15 2.57
CA ALA A 30 10.08 -11.44 3.55
C ALA A 30 8.81 -11.98 2.87
N LEU A 31 8.43 -11.36 1.74
CA LEU A 31 7.27 -11.84 0.97
C LEU A 31 7.57 -13.21 0.35
N ASP A 32 8.80 -13.41 -0.11
CA ASP A 32 9.22 -14.70 -0.67
C ASP A 32 9.10 -15.80 0.39
N ARG A 33 9.48 -15.51 1.64
CA ARG A 33 9.33 -16.45 2.75
C ARG A 33 7.87 -16.75 3.03
N VAL A 34 7.02 -15.72 3.08
CA VAL A 34 5.58 -15.91 3.30
C VAL A 34 4.99 -16.77 2.18
N ALA A 35 5.39 -16.51 0.93
CA ALA A 35 4.89 -17.29 -0.22
C ALA A 35 5.35 -18.74 -0.14
N LYS A 36 6.57 -18.99 0.32
CA LYS A 36 7.10 -20.35 0.45
C LYS A 36 6.38 -21.13 1.54
N GLU A 37 5.99 -20.46 2.62
CA GLU A 37 5.33 -21.10 3.77
C GLU A 37 3.80 -21.09 3.64
N GLY A 38 3.26 -20.34 2.69
CA GLY A 38 1.82 -20.14 2.54
C GLY A 38 1.35 -20.35 1.09
N LEU A 39 0.54 -19.42 0.61
CA LEU A 39 -0.06 -19.50 -0.73
C LEU A 39 0.24 -18.21 -1.50
N ARG A 40 0.43 -18.36 -2.81
CA ARG A 40 0.48 -17.23 -3.74
C ARG A 40 -0.79 -17.26 -4.58
N PHE A 41 -1.51 -16.15 -4.59
CA PHE A 41 -2.71 -16.02 -5.40
C PHE A 41 -2.35 -15.22 -6.67
N ASN A 42 -2.50 -15.84 -7.82
CA ASN A 42 -2.19 -15.21 -9.11
C ASN A 42 -3.44 -14.72 -9.85
N GLN A 43 -4.60 -14.82 -9.23
CA GLN A 43 -5.85 -14.25 -9.72
C GLN A 43 -6.49 -13.41 -8.61
N PHE A 44 -5.71 -12.48 -8.07
CA PHE A 44 -6.15 -11.53 -7.06
C PHE A 44 -6.24 -10.16 -7.72
N HIS A 45 -7.42 -9.61 -7.76
CA HIS A 45 -7.68 -8.36 -8.48
C HIS A 45 -8.06 -7.24 -7.52
N THR A 46 -7.55 -6.04 -7.79
CA THR A 46 -7.91 -4.83 -7.07
C THR A 46 -8.56 -3.86 -8.04
N THR A 47 -9.06 -2.74 -7.53
CA THR A 47 -9.45 -1.66 -8.43
C THR A 47 -8.20 -0.95 -8.94
N ALA A 48 -8.38 -0.04 -9.87
CA ALA A 48 -7.27 0.72 -10.44
C ALA A 48 -6.80 1.88 -9.54
N LEU A 49 -7.51 2.14 -8.42
CA LEU A 49 -7.26 3.30 -7.57
C LEU A 49 -7.17 2.90 -6.09
N CYS A 50 -6.47 3.74 -5.32
CA CYS A 50 -6.18 3.47 -3.92
C CYS A 50 -7.42 3.48 -3.01
N SER A 51 -8.19 4.59 -2.94
CA SER A 51 -9.37 4.64 -2.05
C SER A 51 -10.39 3.55 -2.38
N PRO A 52 -10.76 3.34 -3.65
CA PRO A 52 -11.70 2.26 -3.98
C PRO A 52 -11.22 0.88 -3.54
N THR A 53 -9.94 0.57 -3.76
CA THR A 53 -9.36 -0.71 -3.32
C THR A 53 -9.41 -0.85 -1.80
N ARG A 54 -9.03 0.21 -1.09
CA ARG A 54 -9.03 0.21 0.38
C ARG A 54 -10.44 0.04 0.94
N ALA A 55 -11.41 0.74 0.36
CA ALA A 55 -12.81 0.62 0.77
C ALA A 55 -13.34 -0.80 0.52
N ALA A 56 -13.07 -1.36 -0.67
CA ALA A 56 -13.52 -2.71 -0.99
C ALA A 56 -12.88 -3.74 -0.06
N MET A 57 -11.58 -3.61 0.20
CA MET A 57 -10.87 -4.56 1.06
C MET A 57 -11.38 -4.50 2.50
N LEU A 58 -11.58 -3.31 3.03
CA LEU A 58 -11.99 -3.17 4.43
C LEU A 58 -13.45 -3.53 4.66
N THR A 59 -14.32 -3.37 3.64
CA THR A 59 -15.76 -3.65 3.81
C THR A 59 -16.18 -5.00 3.24
N GLY A 60 -15.36 -5.62 2.41
CA GLY A 60 -15.72 -6.85 1.72
C GLY A 60 -16.81 -6.65 0.67
N ARG A 61 -17.02 -5.41 0.21
CA ARG A 61 -18.06 -5.05 -0.75
C ARG A 61 -17.45 -4.36 -1.95
N ASN A 62 -18.17 -4.39 -3.07
CA ASN A 62 -17.79 -3.61 -4.24
C ASN A 62 -17.66 -2.14 -3.83
N HIS A 63 -16.62 -1.46 -4.33
CA HIS A 63 -16.33 -0.10 -3.92
C HIS A 63 -17.46 0.88 -4.26
N HIS A 64 -18.18 0.67 -5.38
CA HIS A 64 -19.34 1.50 -5.70
C HIS A 64 -20.47 1.30 -4.70
N ALA A 65 -20.65 0.08 -4.19
CA ALA A 65 -21.69 -0.23 -3.22
C ALA A 65 -21.43 0.42 -1.85
N VAL A 66 -20.18 0.82 -1.60
CA VAL A 66 -19.83 1.56 -0.38
C VAL A 66 -19.42 2.99 -0.72
N HIS A 67 -19.92 3.50 -1.84
CA HIS A 67 -19.82 4.91 -2.25
C HIS A 67 -18.43 5.37 -2.70
N MET A 68 -17.46 4.45 -2.80
CA MET A 68 -16.08 4.82 -3.13
C MET A 68 -15.76 4.55 -4.59
N GLY A 69 -16.57 5.12 -5.50
CA GLY A 69 -16.34 4.98 -6.94
C GLY A 69 -15.12 5.76 -7.45
N GLY A 70 -14.61 6.69 -6.63
CA GLY A 70 -13.41 7.46 -6.92
C GLY A 70 -12.54 7.60 -5.69
N ILE A 71 -11.52 8.44 -5.76
CA ILE A 71 -10.64 8.69 -4.61
C ILE A 71 -11.33 9.63 -3.61
N ALA A 72 -10.92 9.56 -2.35
CA ALA A 72 -11.58 10.27 -1.26
C ALA A 72 -11.68 11.79 -1.48
N GLU A 73 -10.74 12.36 -2.22
CA GLU A 73 -10.74 13.80 -2.53
C GLU A 73 -11.71 14.18 -3.64
N GLY A 74 -12.20 13.20 -4.41
CA GLY A 74 -12.98 13.42 -5.61
C GLY A 74 -14.47 13.19 -5.45
N GLY A 75 -14.98 13.25 -4.24
CA GLY A 75 -16.40 12.98 -3.99
C GLY A 75 -17.33 13.89 -4.79
N SER A 76 -18.43 13.33 -5.28
CA SER A 76 -19.43 14.06 -6.05
C SER A 76 -20.82 13.68 -5.53
N ALA A 77 -21.86 14.33 -6.08
CA ALA A 77 -23.23 14.07 -5.63
C ALA A 77 -23.87 12.83 -6.28
N PHE A 78 -23.15 12.14 -7.15
CA PHE A 78 -23.71 10.96 -7.82
C PHE A 78 -23.70 9.75 -6.90
N PRO A 79 -24.73 8.91 -6.93
CA PRO A 79 -24.76 7.68 -6.15
C PRO A 79 -23.51 6.82 -6.41
N GLY A 80 -22.92 6.31 -5.36
CA GLY A 80 -21.71 5.49 -5.46
C GLY A 80 -20.43 6.29 -5.56
N TYR A 81 -20.50 7.62 -5.64
CA TYR A 81 -19.34 8.50 -5.88
C TYR A 81 -19.19 9.62 -4.86
N ASP A 82 -19.95 9.63 -3.78
CA ASP A 82 -19.76 10.69 -2.79
C ASP A 82 -18.50 10.48 -1.94
N CYS A 83 -17.89 9.31 -2.04
CA CYS A 83 -16.63 8.93 -1.39
C CYS A 83 -16.74 8.99 0.15
N ILE A 84 -17.91 8.62 0.66
CA ILE A 84 -18.19 8.54 2.09
C ILE A 84 -18.72 7.13 2.39
N ILE A 85 -17.93 6.31 3.06
CA ILE A 85 -18.36 4.95 3.38
C ILE A 85 -19.61 5.06 4.28
N PRO A 86 -20.74 4.45 3.89
CA PRO A 86 -21.97 4.62 4.67
C PRO A 86 -21.94 3.81 5.96
N ARG A 87 -22.72 4.26 6.95
CA ARG A 87 -22.77 3.61 8.26
C ARG A 87 -23.21 2.14 8.19
N GLU A 88 -23.96 1.80 7.17
CA GLU A 88 -24.48 0.44 6.97
C GLU A 88 -23.40 -0.55 6.52
N ALA A 89 -22.22 -0.05 6.16
CA ALA A 89 -21.11 -0.89 5.68
C ALA A 89 -20.04 -0.98 6.76
N ALA A 90 -20.14 -2.00 7.59
CA ALA A 90 -19.13 -2.23 8.61
C ALA A 90 -17.81 -2.61 7.98
N SER A 91 -16.70 -2.15 8.56
CA SER A 91 -15.39 -2.59 8.17
C SER A 91 -15.03 -3.93 8.81
N VAL A 92 -14.07 -4.63 8.23
CA VAL A 92 -13.55 -5.87 8.84
C VAL A 92 -12.98 -5.58 10.24
N ALA A 93 -12.40 -4.41 10.46
CA ALA A 93 -11.90 -4.02 11.77
C ALA A 93 -13.02 -3.94 12.80
N GLU A 94 -14.16 -3.34 12.42
CA GLU A 94 -15.33 -3.24 13.29
C GLU A 94 -15.83 -4.63 13.67
N VAL A 95 -15.97 -5.51 12.67
CA VAL A 95 -16.46 -6.88 12.90
C VAL A 95 -15.49 -7.63 13.83
N LEU A 96 -14.20 -7.54 13.57
CA LEU A 96 -13.21 -8.23 14.38
C LEU A 96 -13.11 -7.66 15.79
N LYS A 97 -13.23 -6.35 15.94
CA LYS A 97 -13.24 -5.71 17.26
C LYS A 97 -14.40 -6.26 18.10
N HIS A 98 -15.59 -6.33 17.51
CA HIS A 98 -16.76 -6.88 18.20
C HIS A 98 -16.64 -8.39 18.45
N SER A 99 -15.72 -9.05 17.75
CA SER A 99 -15.44 -10.47 17.94
C SER A 99 -14.24 -10.72 18.89
N GLY A 100 -13.78 -9.67 19.56
CA GLY A 100 -12.75 -9.79 20.59
C GLY A 100 -11.32 -9.52 20.15
N TYR A 101 -11.11 -9.02 18.94
CA TYR A 101 -9.76 -8.67 18.45
C TYR A 101 -9.36 -7.27 18.93
N SER A 102 -8.06 -7.10 19.17
CA SER A 102 -7.46 -5.75 19.18
C SER A 102 -7.19 -5.35 17.75
N THR A 103 -7.45 -4.08 17.39
CA THR A 103 -7.38 -3.64 16.00
C THR A 103 -6.51 -2.39 15.85
N ALA A 104 -5.64 -2.37 14.84
CA ALA A 104 -4.78 -1.21 14.60
C ALA A 104 -4.51 -1.01 13.11
N ALA A 105 -4.39 0.27 12.72
CA ALA A 105 -4.02 0.67 11.36
C ALA A 105 -2.75 1.52 11.42
N PHE A 106 -1.82 1.23 10.52
CA PHE A 106 -0.55 1.96 10.43
C PHE A 106 -0.29 2.35 8.98
N GLY A 107 0.00 3.63 8.77
CA GLY A 107 0.37 4.13 7.46
C GLY A 107 -0.73 4.89 6.74
N LYS A 108 -0.86 4.67 5.45
CA LYS A 108 -1.79 5.43 4.60
C LYS A 108 -3.23 4.94 4.79
N TRP A 109 -4.12 5.87 5.10
CA TRP A 109 -5.55 5.58 5.24
C TRP A 109 -6.35 5.85 3.97
N HIS A 110 -6.40 7.10 3.54
CA HIS A 110 -7.01 7.56 2.28
C HIS A 110 -8.50 7.19 2.12
N LEU A 111 -9.25 7.22 3.22
CA LEU A 111 -10.71 6.95 3.22
C LEU A 111 -11.50 8.03 3.96
N THR A 112 -10.84 9.08 4.44
CA THR A 112 -11.51 10.18 5.12
C THR A 112 -11.81 11.28 4.10
N PRO A 113 -13.08 11.69 3.95
CA PRO A 113 -13.39 12.82 3.06
C PRO A 113 -12.58 14.05 3.43
N LEU A 114 -12.16 14.80 2.41
CA LEU A 114 -11.28 15.95 2.63
C LEU A 114 -11.83 16.92 3.69
N ARG A 115 -13.15 17.19 3.64
CA ARG A 115 -13.78 18.11 4.58
C ARG A 115 -13.79 17.60 6.02
N GLU A 116 -13.53 16.30 6.24
CA GLU A 116 -13.52 15.70 7.58
C GLU A 116 -12.09 15.51 8.11
N GLN A 117 -11.09 15.97 7.40
CA GLN A 117 -9.70 15.84 7.83
C GLN A 117 -9.25 16.95 8.76
N SER A 118 -10.17 17.76 9.26
CA SER A 118 -9.86 18.83 10.20
C SER A 118 -9.56 18.28 11.59
N LEU A 119 -8.86 19.05 12.40
CA LEU A 119 -8.51 18.65 13.77
C LEU A 119 -9.73 18.54 14.69
N THR A 120 -10.87 19.04 14.24
CA THR A 120 -12.14 18.94 14.98
C THR A 120 -13.08 17.90 14.38
N GLY A 121 -12.62 17.15 13.38
CA GLY A 121 -13.43 16.14 12.74
C GLY A 121 -14.50 16.69 11.79
N PRO A 122 -15.59 15.93 11.63
CA PRO A 122 -15.99 14.73 12.37
C PRO A 122 -15.00 13.55 12.17
N PHE A 123 -14.92 12.68 13.15
CA PHE A 123 -13.97 11.58 13.14
C PHE A 123 -14.57 10.25 12.71
N ASP A 124 -15.80 10.27 12.19
CA ASP A 124 -16.54 9.04 11.85
C ASP A 124 -15.84 8.22 10.75
N HIS A 125 -15.12 8.89 9.86
CA HIS A 125 -14.44 8.22 8.74
C HIS A 125 -12.92 8.22 8.89
N TRP A 126 -12.42 8.59 10.05
CA TRP A 126 -11.04 8.33 10.43
C TRP A 126 -10.94 6.85 10.83
N PRO A 127 -9.72 6.28 10.90
CA PRO A 127 -9.60 4.85 11.22
C PRO A 127 -10.35 4.44 12.49
N MET A 128 -10.31 5.27 13.54
CA MET A 128 -11.01 4.94 14.80
C MET A 128 -12.52 4.88 14.62
N GLY A 129 -13.06 5.71 13.74
CA GLY A 129 -14.51 5.68 13.44
C GLY A 129 -14.94 4.47 12.64
N LEU A 130 -13.99 3.74 12.05
CA LEU A 130 -14.26 2.57 11.24
C LEU A 130 -13.70 1.27 11.86
N GLY A 131 -13.53 1.28 13.19
CA GLY A 131 -13.28 0.04 13.93
C GLY A 131 -11.83 -0.22 14.35
N PHE A 132 -10.91 0.70 14.06
CA PHE A 132 -9.53 0.55 14.49
C PHE A 132 -9.32 1.27 15.82
N GLU A 133 -8.86 0.53 16.82
CA GLU A 133 -8.62 1.09 18.17
C GLU A 133 -7.35 1.93 18.21
N ARG A 134 -6.42 1.67 17.28
CA ARG A 134 -5.13 2.36 17.21
C ARG A 134 -4.88 2.81 15.77
N PHE A 135 -4.41 4.03 15.61
CA PHE A 135 -3.99 4.56 14.30
C PHE A 135 -2.72 5.37 14.45
N TYR A 136 -1.78 5.12 13.54
CA TYR A 136 -0.57 5.95 13.39
C TYR A 136 -0.25 6.02 11.90
N GLY A 137 -0.35 7.22 11.30
CA GLY A 137 -0.13 7.32 9.86
C GLY A 137 -0.64 8.62 9.26
N ILE A 138 -0.94 8.56 7.96
CA ILE A 138 -1.41 9.72 7.19
C ILE A 138 -2.84 9.48 6.70
N LEU A 139 -3.61 10.56 6.58
CA LEU A 139 -4.96 10.49 6.02
C LEU A 139 -4.99 10.71 4.51
N SER A 140 -3.96 11.36 3.98
CA SER A 140 -3.93 11.85 2.59
C SER A 140 -3.64 10.74 1.57
N ALA A 141 -3.84 11.09 0.30
CA ALA A 141 -3.54 10.22 -0.84
C ALA A 141 -2.04 9.97 -0.99
N GLU A 142 -1.26 11.01 -0.73
CA GLU A 142 0.19 10.97 -0.90
C GLU A 142 0.85 11.86 0.15
N ALA A 143 2.12 11.63 0.40
CA ALA A 143 2.88 12.42 1.34
C ALA A 143 4.37 12.26 1.10
N SER A 144 5.13 13.26 1.50
CA SER A 144 6.58 13.11 1.59
C SER A 144 6.90 11.91 2.50
N GLN A 145 7.88 11.10 2.11
CA GLN A 145 8.36 10.03 2.98
C GLN A 145 9.28 10.56 4.07
N TYR A 146 9.77 11.80 3.92
CA TYR A 146 10.71 12.42 4.86
C TYR A 146 10.02 13.36 5.85
N GLU A 147 8.94 14.02 5.40
CA GLU A 147 8.20 14.97 6.20
C GLU A 147 6.69 14.81 6.00
N PRO A 148 6.15 13.63 6.36
CA PRO A 148 4.72 13.38 6.14
C PRO A 148 3.84 14.07 7.18
N PRO A 149 2.58 14.41 6.82
CA PRO A 149 1.62 14.96 7.79
C PRO A 149 1.04 13.83 8.65
N MET A 150 1.78 13.44 9.67
CA MET A 150 1.46 12.27 10.48
C MET A 150 0.45 12.58 11.58
N PHE A 151 -0.34 11.56 11.92
CA PHE A 151 -1.26 11.57 13.05
C PHE A 151 -0.99 10.37 13.96
N ASP A 152 -1.09 10.61 15.26
CA ASP A 152 -1.17 9.58 16.28
C ASP A 152 -2.59 9.66 16.83
N GLN A 153 -3.42 8.69 16.51
CA GLN A 153 -4.87 8.78 16.69
C GLN A 153 -5.40 10.01 15.95
N THR A 154 -5.96 10.99 16.63
CA THR A 154 -6.43 12.23 16.00
C THR A 154 -5.48 13.41 16.21
N THR A 155 -4.31 13.18 16.79
CA THR A 155 -3.36 14.24 17.14
C THR A 155 -2.26 14.32 16.08
N PRO A 156 -2.05 15.51 15.47
CA PRO A 156 -0.91 15.68 14.56
C PRO A 156 0.41 15.49 15.31
N VAL A 157 1.36 14.81 14.66
CA VAL A 157 2.69 14.62 15.23
C VAL A 157 3.75 14.91 14.18
N ILE A 158 4.96 15.25 14.62
CA ILE A 158 6.09 15.57 13.75
C ILE A 158 7.26 14.65 14.13
N PRO A 159 7.21 13.38 13.72
CA PRO A 159 8.22 12.42 14.16
C PRO A 159 9.61 12.67 13.58
N TYR A 160 9.69 13.45 12.52
CA TYR A 160 10.95 13.78 11.86
C TYR A 160 11.66 15.01 12.46
N GLU A 161 11.06 15.71 13.42
CA GLU A 161 11.57 16.99 13.94
C GLU A 161 13.04 16.93 14.37
N HIS A 162 13.48 15.82 14.93
CA HIS A 162 14.86 15.66 15.39
C HIS A 162 15.54 14.44 14.78
N ASN A 163 15.10 14.04 13.58
CA ASN A 163 15.63 12.86 12.91
C ASN A 163 15.88 13.15 11.42
N GLU A 164 17.10 13.55 11.10
CA GLU A 164 17.50 13.89 9.74
C GLU A 164 17.44 12.69 8.78
N ARG A 165 17.36 11.48 9.33
CA ARG A 165 17.28 10.25 8.54
C ARG A 165 15.90 9.62 8.61
N TYR A 166 14.89 10.40 8.97
CA TYR A 166 13.53 9.89 9.07
C TYR A 166 13.02 9.37 7.72
N HIS A 167 12.31 8.26 7.76
CA HIS A 167 11.57 7.74 6.61
C HIS A 167 10.26 7.13 7.11
N MET A 168 9.15 7.58 6.54
CA MET A 168 7.82 7.18 7.00
C MET A 168 7.62 5.66 7.03
N THR A 169 8.11 4.95 6.00
CA THR A 169 7.92 3.49 5.95
C THR A 169 8.58 2.78 7.13
N GLU A 170 9.79 3.23 7.52
CA GLU A 170 10.48 2.65 8.68
C GLU A 170 9.72 2.96 9.97
N ASP A 171 9.31 4.21 10.11
CA ASP A 171 8.62 4.67 11.32
C ASP A 171 7.30 3.92 11.55
N ILE A 172 6.46 3.80 10.51
CA ILE A 172 5.18 3.08 10.68
C ILE A 172 5.41 1.59 10.94
N ALA A 173 6.47 1.02 10.38
CA ALA A 173 6.81 -0.39 10.63
C ALA A 173 7.22 -0.59 12.09
N ASP A 174 8.05 0.32 12.62
CA ASP A 174 8.46 0.25 14.03
C ASP A 174 7.26 0.38 14.97
N HIS A 175 6.35 1.31 14.69
CA HIS A 175 5.14 1.47 15.49
C HIS A 175 4.25 0.23 15.41
N ALA A 176 4.11 -0.37 14.24
CA ALA A 176 3.30 -1.58 14.09
C ALA A 176 3.89 -2.75 14.86
N ILE A 177 5.21 -2.94 14.76
CA ILE A 177 5.92 -4.03 15.46
C ILE A 177 5.78 -3.83 16.98
N GLU A 178 6.02 -2.61 17.45
CA GLU A 178 5.89 -2.31 18.88
C GLU A 178 4.48 -2.60 19.38
N TRP A 179 3.46 -2.16 18.63
CA TRP A 179 2.07 -2.40 19.02
C TRP A 179 1.75 -3.89 19.07
N MET A 180 2.19 -4.67 18.07
CA MET A 180 1.95 -6.10 18.05
C MET A 180 2.65 -6.82 19.22
N ARG A 181 3.87 -6.41 19.52
CA ARG A 181 4.61 -6.95 20.69
C ARG A 181 3.88 -6.63 21.99
N LEU A 182 3.38 -5.41 22.11
CA LEU A 182 2.63 -4.99 23.29
C LEU A 182 1.35 -5.81 23.45
N GLN A 183 0.61 -6.06 22.35
CA GLN A 183 -0.58 -6.89 22.41
C GLN A 183 -0.23 -8.30 22.92
N ARG A 184 0.84 -8.90 22.38
CA ARG A 184 1.27 -10.24 22.75
C ARG A 184 1.70 -10.31 24.22
N SER A 185 2.38 -9.30 24.72
CA SER A 185 2.86 -9.31 26.11
C SER A 185 1.75 -8.99 27.11
N SER A 186 0.84 -8.08 26.75
CA SER A 186 -0.20 -7.63 27.67
C SER A 186 -1.40 -8.58 27.74
N ASN A 187 -1.75 -9.18 26.63
CA ASN A 187 -2.90 -10.10 26.57
C ASN A 187 -2.64 -11.19 25.53
N PRO A 188 -1.81 -12.19 25.87
CA PRO A 188 -1.38 -13.20 24.90
C PRO A 188 -2.50 -14.08 24.34
N HIS A 189 -3.66 -14.07 24.97
CA HIS A 189 -4.81 -14.87 24.51
C HIS A 189 -5.76 -14.10 23.60
N ARG A 190 -5.60 -12.77 23.51
CA ARG A 190 -6.44 -11.93 22.66
C ARG A 190 -5.79 -11.80 21.29
N PRO A 191 -6.50 -12.19 20.22
CA PRO A 191 -5.93 -12.03 18.87
C PRO A 191 -5.92 -10.56 18.46
N PHE A 192 -5.05 -10.23 17.52
CA PHE A 192 -5.01 -8.87 17.00
C PHE A 192 -5.17 -8.87 15.47
N PHE A 193 -5.68 -7.75 14.96
CA PHE A 193 -5.78 -7.44 13.54
C PHE A 193 -4.98 -6.17 13.29
N THR A 194 -3.98 -6.27 12.42
CA THR A 194 -3.13 -5.15 12.02
C THR A 194 -3.32 -4.89 10.54
N TYR A 195 -3.68 -3.65 10.20
CA TYR A 195 -3.75 -3.15 8.83
C TYR A 195 -2.54 -2.25 8.63
N PHE A 196 -1.55 -2.76 7.90
CA PHE A 196 -0.29 -2.05 7.65
C PHE A 196 -0.26 -1.65 6.18
N ALA A 197 -0.37 -0.36 5.90
CA ALA A 197 -0.52 0.15 4.54
C ALA A 197 0.52 1.23 4.29
N THR A 198 1.51 0.91 3.44
CA THR A 198 2.58 1.88 3.15
C THR A 198 2.07 3.04 2.29
N GLY A 199 2.71 4.19 2.38
CA GLY A 199 2.53 5.27 1.42
C GLY A 199 3.35 5.01 0.16
N ALA A 200 4.46 4.34 0.29
CA ALA A 200 5.27 3.90 -0.84
C ALA A 200 4.57 2.69 -1.50
N MET A 201 4.60 2.57 -2.83
CA MET A 201 5.38 3.32 -3.84
C MET A 201 4.62 4.48 -4.50
N HIS A 202 3.56 4.99 -3.91
CA HIS A 202 2.92 6.18 -4.47
C HIS A 202 3.94 7.32 -4.54
N CYS A 203 3.85 8.17 -5.53
CA CYS A 203 4.70 9.37 -5.61
C CYS A 203 4.40 10.29 -4.42
N PRO A 204 5.34 11.14 -3.99
CA PRO A 204 6.71 11.26 -4.50
C PRO A 204 7.58 10.07 -4.11
N HIS A 205 8.44 9.66 -5.04
CA HIS A 205 9.29 8.49 -4.83
C HIS A 205 10.54 8.91 -4.03
N HIS A 206 10.39 8.95 -2.73
CA HIS A 206 11.47 9.35 -1.81
C HIS A 206 12.12 8.11 -1.20
N VAL A 207 13.41 7.98 -1.43
CA VAL A 207 14.21 6.92 -0.82
C VAL A 207 15.65 7.43 -0.71
N TRP A 208 16.35 7.03 0.36
CA TRP A 208 17.73 7.46 0.55
C TRP A 208 18.61 6.92 -0.59
N PRO A 209 19.56 7.73 -1.09
CA PRO A 209 20.35 7.34 -2.27
C PRO A 209 20.97 5.95 -2.18
N GLU A 210 21.45 5.55 -1.02
CA GLU A 210 22.09 4.24 -0.86
C GLU A 210 21.14 3.06 -1.10
N TRP A 211 19.83 3.27 -0.95
CA TRP A 211 18.86 2.25 -1.30
C TRP A 211 18.66 2.16 -2.80
N ALA A 212 18.48 3.32 -3.46
CA ALA A 212 18.33 3.35 -4.92
C ALA A 212 19.59 2.82 -5.62
N ASP A 213 20.77 3.11 -5.06
CA ASP A 213 22.03 2.70 -5.63
C ASP A 213 22.22 1.17 -5.66
N LYS A 214 21.46 0.42 -4.85
CA LYS A 214 21.45 -1.04 -4.94
C LYS A 214 20.96 -1.54 -6.29
N PHE A 215 20.20 -0.71 -7.00
CA PHE A 215 19.65 -1.05 -8.31
C PHE A 215 20.38 -0.37 -9.46
N LYS A 216 21.48 0.34 -9.17
CA LYS A 216 22.20 1.11 -10.19
C LYS A 216 22.57 0.24 -11.40
N GLY A 217 22.15 0.69 -12.57
CA GLY A 217 22.42 0.00 -13.83
C GLY A 217 21.49 -1.15 -14.18
N GLN A 218 20.61 -1.56 -13.27
CA GLN A 218 19.76 -2.72 -13.52
C GLN A 218 18.66 -2.44 -14.54
N PHE A 219 18.42 -1.17 -14.85
CA PHE A 219 17.37 -0.77 -15.78
C PHE A 219 17.93 0.00 -17.00
N ASP A 220 19.21 -0.17 -17.29
CA ASP A 220 19.88 0.59 -18.36
C ASP A 220 19.30 0.31 -19.74
N ASP A 221 18.79 -0.90 -19.95
CA ASP A 221 18.19 -1.30 -21.23
C ASP A 221 16.68 -0.95 -21.32
N GLY A 222 16.15 -0.32 -20.29
CA GLY A 222 14.81 0.27 -20.33
C GLY A 222 13.66 -0.66 -20.05
N TRP A 223 12.45 -0.08 -20.14
CA TRP A 223 11.23 -0.75 -19.69
C TRP A 223 10.78 -1.89 -20.61
N ASP A 224 11.04 -1.81 -21.92
CA ASP A 224 10.61 -2.90 -22.82
C ASP A 224 11.37 -4.19 -22.49
N ALA A 225 12.70 -4.09 -22.37
CA ALA A 225 13.54 -5.25 -22.03
C ALA A 225 13.21 -5.77 -20.63
N LEU A 226 13.01 -4.87 -19.67
CA LEU A 226 12.61 -5.25 -18.32
C LEU A 226 11.31 -6.03 -18.33
N ARG A 227 10.32 -5.56 -19.09
CA ARG A 227 9.00 -6.19 -19.18
C ARG A 227 9.12 -7.63 -19.70
N GLU A 228 9.96 -7.85 -20.71
CA GLU A 228 10.20 -9.19 -21.25
C GLU A 228 10.86 -10.10 -20.22
N ARG A 229 11.87 -9.59 -19.49
CA ARG A 229 12.53 -10.38 -18.44
C ARG A 229 11.56 -10.77 -17.31
N ILE A 230 10.67 -9.86 -16.93
CA ILE A 230 9.67 -10.16 -15.91
C ILE A 230 8.74 -11.27 -16.40
N TYR A 231 8.26 -11.15 -17.63
CA TYR A 231 7.37 -12.15 -18.24
C TYR A 231 8.02 -13.54 -18.26
N GLU A 232 9.28 -13.61 -18.68
CA GLU A 232 10.03 -14.87 -18.70
C GLU A 232 10.15 -15.48 -17.30
N ARG A 233 10.46 -14.65 -16.30
CA ARG A 233 10.55 -15.12 -14.92
C ARG A 233 9.20 -15.61 -14.41
N GLN A 234 8.12 -14.93 -14.78
CA GLN A 234 6.77 -15.32 -14.37
C GLN A 234 6.37 -16.67 -14.95
N LEU A 235 6.70 -16.92 -16.21
CA LEU A 235 6.47 -18.24 -16.82
C LEU A 235 7.28 -19.31 -16.10
N LYS A 236 8.56 -19.04 -15.82
CA LYS A 236 9.44 -19.98 -15.14
C LYS A 236 8.96 -20.30 -13.73
N LEU A 237 8.48 -19.29 -13.00
CA LEU A 237 7.94 -19.47 -11.64
C LEU A 237 6.56 -20.15 -11.65
N GLY A 238 5.89 -20.16 -12.79
CA GLY A 238 4.54 -20.70 -12.88
C GLY A 238 3.47 -19.81 -12.28
N VAL A 239 3.77 -18.53 -12.06
CA VAL A 239 2.77 -17.59 -11.54
C VAL A 239 1.82 -17.09 -12.61
N ILE A 240 2.16 -17.33 -13.88
CA ILE A 240 1.23 -17.18 -15.00
C ILE A 240 1.16 -18.50 -15.76
N PRO A 241 0.00 -18.83 -16.38
CA PRO A 241 -0.14 -20.12 -17.11
C PRO A 241 0.81 -20.23 -18.30
N LYS A 242 1.19 -21.46 -18.63
CA LYS A 242 1.90 -21.73 -19.87
C LYS A 242 1.04 -21.26 -21.03
N GLY A 243 1.67 -20.64 -22.01
CA GLY A 243 0.96 -20.12 -23.17
C GLY A 243 0.38 -18.73 -22.98
N THR A 244 0.53 -18.13 -21.79
CA THR A 244 0.18 -16.72 -21.62
C THR A 244 0.97 -15.90 -22.63
N VAL A 245 0.28 -15.01 -23.33
CA VAL A 245 0.91 -14.13 -24.31
C VAL A 245 1.14 -12.76 -23.67
N LEU A 246 2.37 -12.27 -23.75
CA LEU A 246 2.66 -10.92 -23.26
C LEU A 246 1.89 -9.91 -24.10
N THR A 247 1.09 -9.08 -23.46
CA THR A 247 0.30 -8.06 -24.18
C THR A 247 1.22 -7.04 -24.85
N PRO A 248 0.77 -6.41 -25.95
CA PRO A 248 1.56 -5.32 -26.50
C PRO A 248 1.70 -4.17 -25.51
N ARG A 249 2.76 -3.38 -25.66
CA ARG A 249 2.94 -2.17 -24.85
C ARG A 249 1.78 -1.22 -25.16
N PRO A 250 1.19 -0.56 -24.15
CA PRO A 250 0.16 0.45 -24.42
C PRO A 250 0.69 1.52 -25.37
N ALA A 251 -0.16 1.95 -26.30
CA ALA A 251 0.25 2.90 -27.34
C ALA A 251 0.67 4.27 -26.77
N GLU A 252 0.15 4.59 -25.59
CA GLU A 252 0.43 5.85 -24.91
C GLU A 252 1.85 5.91 -24.33
N ILE A 253 2.50 4.73 -24.20
CA ILE A 253 3.87 4.66 -23.66
C ILE A 253 4.82 4.45 -24.83
N PRO A 254 5.74 5.38 -25.09
CA PRO A 254 6.68 5.20 -26.19
C PRO A 254 7.59 4.01 -25.94
N SER A 255 8.09 3.41 -27.02
CA SER A 255 9.11 2.36 -26.86
C SER A 255 10.36 2.99 -26.26
N TRP A 256 11.14 2.15 -25.55
CA TRP A 256 12.41 2.65 -25.00
C TRP A 256 13.32 3.18 -26.11
N SER A 257 13.33 2.51 -27.27
CA SER A 257 14.15 2.95 -28.39
C SER A 257 13.75 4.31 -28.92
N ASP A 258 12.47 4.65 -28.87
CA ASP A 258 11.95 5.93 -29.37
C ASP A 258 11.94 7.03 -28.29
N TYR A 259 12.12 6.65 -27.01
CA TYR A 259 12.15 7.62 -25.93
C TYR A 259 13.39 8.51 -26.09
N PRO A 260 13.24 9.82 -25.94
CA PRO A 260 14.38 10.72 -26.24
C PRO A 260 15.58 10.44 -25.36
N ASP A 261 16.75 10.29 -25.97
CA ASP A 261 17.99 9.95 -25.26
C ASP A 261 18.31 10.90 -24.11
N LYS A 262 17.99 12.18 -24.28
CA LYS A 262 18.28 13.18 -23.24
C LYS A 262 17.52 12.92 -21.94
N TYR A 263 16.40 12.20 -21.99
CA TYR A 263 15.60 11.89 -20.80
C TYR A 263 15.86 10.49 -20.22
N LYS A 264 16.55 9.64 -20.98
CA LYS A 264 16.81 8.26 -20.53
C LYS A 264 17.57 8.17 -19.19
N PRO A 265 18.59 9.00 -18.93
CA PRO A 265 19.24 8.94 -17.61
C PRO A 265 18.29 9.17 -16.45
N ALA A 266 17.39 10.15 -16.59
CA ALA A 266 16.40 10.43 -15.54
C ALA A 266 15.40 9.27 -15.42
N ALA A 267 14.96 8.69 -16.55
CA ALA A 267 14.02 7.56 -16.51
C ALA A 267 14.66 6.33 -15.84
N ARG A 268 15.93 6.05 -16.15
CA ARG A 268 16.67 4.96 -15.49
C ARG A 268 16.73 5.19 -13.98
N ARG A 269 17.09 6.40 -13.57
CA ARG A 269 17.20 6.72 -12.15
C ARG A 269 15.85 6.61 -11.45
N LEU A 270 14.77 7.04 -12.09
CA LEU A 270 13.43 6.90 -11.52
C LEU A 270 13.06 5.43 -11.30
N MET A 271 13.44 4.55 -12.23
CA MET A 271 13.20 3.11 -12.03
C MET A 271 14.02 2.56 -10.86
N GLU A 272 15.27 3.02 -10.70
CA GLU A 272 16.10 2.62 -9.56
C GLU A 272 15.50 3.10 -8.23
N VAL A 273 15.02 4.34 -8.20
CA VAL A 273 14.40 4.93 -7.01
C VAL A 273 13.11 4.19 -6.68
N PHE A 274 12.28 3.91 -7.67
CA PHE A 274 11.05 3.14 -7.46
C PHE A 274 11.35 1.77 -6.87
N ALA A 275 12.35 1.12 -7.40
CA ALA A 275 12.75 -0.21 -6.92
C ALA A 275 13.19 -0.23 -5.45
N UNK A 276 13.67 0.75 -5.12
CA UNK A 276 14.11 0.83 -3.86
C UNK A 276 13.13 1.08 -2.91
N UNK A 277 12.37 1.79 -3.34
CA UNK A 277 11.52 2.19 -2.60
C UNK A 277 10.95 1.25 -2.16
#